data_9f9abad4df4e5998350705d1efb3f56a
#
_entry.id   9f9abad4df4e5998350705d1efb3f56a
#
_cell.length_a   1.000
_cell.length_b   1.000
_cell.length_c   1.000
_cell.angle_alpha   90.00
_cell.angle_beta   90.00
_cell.angle_gamma   90.00
#
_symmetry.space_group_name_H-M   'P 1'
#
loop_
_entity.id
_entity.type
_entity.pdbx_description
1 polymer ?
#
loop_
_entity_poly.entity_id
_entity_poly.type
_entity_poly.pdbx_seq_one_letter_code
_entity_poly.pdbx_strand_id
1 'polypeptide(L)'
;TAGMLFTQPLLDALAEKGVHIERLTLHVGIGTFRPIKATRIEDHQMHEETYEITDALASRLQAHKSAGRRIVAVGTTVVRALESWNGEYSGVFKTRIFISPGYHFRWVDDLITNFHLPKSTLLVLIGAAMGVENMKKAYQYAIDRDYRFYSYGDAMFLRGNHES
;
A
#
# COMPACT_ATOMS: atom_id res chain seq x y z
N THR A 1 -0.86 -1.76 10.01
CA THR A 1 -1.38 -0.72 10.93
C THR A 1 -2.62 -0.04 10.38
N ALA A 2 -2.61 0.40 9.09
CA ALA A 2 -3.77 1.05 8.48
C ALA A 2 -5.05 0.17 8.54
N GLY A 3 -4.90 -1.14 8.42
CA GLY A 3 -6.01 -2.08 8.55
C GLY A 3 -6.72 -2.04 9.91
N MET A 4 -6.04 -1.62 10.96
CA MET A 4 -6.64 -1.50 12.31
C MET A 4 -7.67 -0.37 12.41
N LEU A 5 -7.67 0.56 11.46
CA LEU A 5 -8.66 1.63 11.37
C LEU A 5 -10.02 1.13 10.86
N PHE A 6 -10.04 -0.05 10.27
CA PHE A 6 -11.24 -0.67 9.71
C PHE A 6 -11.91 -1.55 10.75
N THR A 7 -12.79 -0.94 11.56
CA THR A 7 -13.62 -1.65 12.52
C THR A 7 -14.68 -2.52 11.83
N GLN A 8 -15.19 -3.55 12.50
CA GLN A 8 -16.21 -4.41 11.91
C GLN A 8 -17.46 -3.62 11.45
N PRO A 9 -18.00 -2.64 12.21
CA PRO A 9 -19.12 -1.83 11.72
C PRO A 9 -18.80 -1.04 10.43
N LEU A 10 -17.56 -0.55 10.27
CA LEU A 10 -17.15 0.11 9.05
C LEU A 10 -17.09 -0.85 7.87
N LEU A 11 -16.54 -2.06 8.08
CA LEU A 11 -16.48 -3.10 7.05
C LEU A 11 -17.89 -3.52 6.62
N ASP A 12 -18.80 -3.69 7.56
CA ASP A 12 -20.20 -4.05 7.28
C ASP A 12 -20.91 -2.94 6.47
N ALA A 13 -20.72 -1.68 6.86
CA ALA A 13 -21.29 -0.54 6.14
C ALA A 13 -20.71 -0.40 4.71
N LEU A 14 -19.45 -0.74 4.50
CA LEU A 14 -18.84 -0.78 3.15
C LEU A 14 -19.43 -1.91 2.31
N ALA A 15 -19.60 -3.10 2.90
CA ALA A 15 -20.20 -4.24 2.23
C ALA A 15 -21.66 -3.97 1.82
N GLU A 16 -22.46 -3.33 2.68
CA GLU A 16 -23.83 -2.90 2.37
C GLU A 16 -23.88 -1.92 1.18
N LYS A 17 -22.82 -1.14 0.97
CA LYS A 17 -22.66 -0.25 -0.20
C LYS A 17 -22.13 -0.95 -1.44
N GLY A 18 -21.95 -2.28 -1.41
CA GLY A 18 -21.46 -3.07 -2.52
C GLY A 18 -19.95 -3.04 -2.69
N VAL A 19 -19.19 -2.61 -1.68
CA VAL A 19 -17.73 -2.69 -1.68
C VAL A 19 -17.30 -4.12 -1.35
N HIS A 20 -16.51 -4.73 -2.22
CA HIS A 20 -15.92 -6.05 -1.98
C HIS A 20 -14.68 -5.93 -1.11
N ILE A 21 -14.64 -6.68 -0.02
CA ILE A 21 -13.55 -6.64 0.95
C ILE A 21 -12.75 -7.92 0.83
N GLU A 22 -11.50 -7.79 0.44
CA GLU A 22 -10.58 -8.90 0.29
C GLU A 22 -9.46 -8.80 1.35
N ARG A 23 -8.87 -9.96 1.68
CA ARG A 23 -7.76 -10.04 2.64
C ARG A 23 -6.65 -10.88 2.05
N LEU A 24 -5.43 -10.43 2.26
CA LEU A 24 -4.22 -11.19 1.96
C LEU A 24 -3.31 -11.26 3.19
N THR A 25 -2.45 -12.24 3.22
CA THR A 25 -1.45 -12.39 4.28
C THR A 25 -0.07 -11.99 3.75
N LEU A 26 0.61 -11.13 4.49
CA LEU A 26 2.02 -10.82 4.27
C LEU A 26 2.77 -10.93 5.60
N HIS A 27 3.85 -11.70 5.60
CA HIS A 27 4.75 -11.85 6.75
C HIS A 27 5.81 -10.77 6.69
N VAL A 28 5.61 -9.72 7.49
CA VAL A 28 6.51 -8.56 7.53
C VAL A 28 7.79 -8.91 8.28
N GLY A 29 8.93 -8.76 7.63
CA GLY A 29 10.23 -8.89 8.28
C GLY A 29 10.60 -7.63 9.09
N ILE A 30 11.43 -7.81 10.12
CA ILE A 30 11.95 -6.72 10.97
C ILE A 30 12.64 -5.62 10.12
N GLY A 31 13.21 -6.00 8.97
CA GLY A 31 13.93 -5.09 8.08
C GLY A 31 13.07 -4.00 7.43
N THR A 32 11.77 -4.20 7.29
CA THR A 32 10.86 -3.26 6.63
C THR A 32 10.78 -1.90 7.33
N PHE A 33 10.96 -1.89 8.64
CA PHE A 33 10.91 -0.69 9.46
C PHE A 33 12.28 -0.04 9.69
N ARG A 34 13.35 -0.61 9.12
CA ARG A 34 14.69 -0.01 9.26
C ARG A 34 14.80 1.24 8.40
N PRO A 35 15.42 2.31 8.93
CA PRO A 35 15.72 3.51 8.14
C PRO A 35 16.62 3.17 6.95
N ILE A 36 16.42 3.88 5.85
CA ILE A 36 17.31 3.81 4.69
C ILE A 36 18.67 4.33 5.11
N LYS A 37 19.70 3.48 5.00
CA LYS A 37 21.10 3.84 5.31
C LYS A 37 21.87 4.26 4.06
N ALA A 38 21.39 3.88 2.89
CA ALA A 38 22.01 4.21 1.63
C ALA A 38 21.95 5.72 1.37
N THR A 39 23.04 6.26 0.80
CA THR A 39 23.12 7.68 0.41
C THR A 39 22.20 7.99 -0.77
N ARG A 40 22.02 7.01 -1.65
CA ARG A 40 21.12 7.08 -2.81
C ARG A 40 20.01 6.07 -2.62
N ILE A 41 18.79 6.44 -2.99
CA ILE A 41 17.59 5.60 -2.86
C ILE A 41 17.76 4.31 -3.68
N GLU A 42 18.36 4.40 -4.84
CA GLU A 42 18.57 3.28 -5.77
C GLU A 42 19.49 2.19 -5.21
N ASP A 43 20.36 2.54 -4.27
CA ASP A 43 21.31 1.61 -3.63
C ASP A 43 20.70 0.86 -2.45
N HIS A 44 19.44 1.18 -2.09
CA HIS A 44 18.76 0.55 -0.97
C HIS A 44 18.33 -0.89 -1.31
N GLN A 45 18.80 -1.85 -0.52
CA GLN A 45 18.39 -3.25 -0.65
C GLN A 45 17.21 -3.54 0.28
N MET A 46 16.07 -3.89 -0.31
CA MET A 46 14.89 -4.33 0.43
C MET A 46 15.10 -5.72 1.03
N HIS A 47 14.63 -5.89 2.26
CA HIS A 47 14.53 -7.21 2.86
C HIS A 47 13.44 -8.03 2.17
N GLU A 48 13.68 -9.33 2.09
CA GLU A 48 12.71 -10.27 1.56
C GLU A 48 11.55 -10.44 2.52
N GLU A 49 10.35 -10.41 1.99
CA GLU A 49 9.10 -10.69 2.70
C GLU A 49 8.32 -11.76 1.96
N THR A 50 7.56 -12.54 2.71
CA THR A 50 6.71 -13.61 2.16
C THR A 50 5.26 -13.17 2.20
N TYR A 51 4.52 -13.39 1.10
CA TYR A 51 3.09 -13.12 1.03
C TYR A 51 2.35 -14.29 0.38
N GLU A 52 1.07 -14.39 0.68
CA GLU A 52 0.20 -15.45 0.19
C GLU A 52 -0.97 -14.87 -0.60
N ILE A 53 -1.20 -15.41 -1.79
CA ILE A 53 -2.40 -15.20 -2.60
C ILE A 53 -3.10 -16.55 -2.75
N THR A 54 -4.23 -16.73 -2.10
CA THR A 54 -5.03 -17.95 -2.22
C THR A 54 -5.73 -18.03 -3.57
N ASP A 55 -6.12 -19.23 -4.02
CA ASP A 55 -6.86 -19.44 -5.29
C ASP A 55 -8.11 -18.57 -5.36
N ALA A 56 -8.85 -18.52 -4.27
CA ALA A 56 -10.06 -17.73 -4.16
C ALA A 56 -9.77 -16.22 -4.29
N LEU A 57 -8.71 -15.73 -3.66
CA LEU A 57 -8.30 -14.33 -3.76
C LEU A 57 -7.83 -13.98 -5.18
N ALA A 58 -6.98 -14.83 -5.78
CA ALA A 58 -6.49 -14.66 -7.15
C ALA A 58 -7.66 -14.50 -8.14
N SER A 59 -8.61 -15.44 -8.08
CA SER A 59 -9.78 -15.44 -8.96
C SER A 59 -10.63 -14.17 -8.80
N ARG A 60 -10.86 -13.72 -7.55
CA ARG A 60 -11.64 -12.50 -7.29
C ARG A 60 -10.91 -11.24 -7.74
N LEU A 61 -9.61 -11.11 -7.48
CA LEU A 61 -8.81 -9.97 -7.92
C LEU A 61 -8.79 -9.86 -9.46
N GLN A 62 -8.62 -10.98 -10.15
CA GLN A 62 -8.67 -11.03 -11.62
C GLN A 62 -10.06 -10.61 -12.14
N ALA A 63 -11.13 -11.12 -11.52
CA ALA A 63 -12.50 -10.76 -11.90
C ALA A 63 -12.78 -9.26 -11.66
N HIS A 64 -12.32 -8.69 -10.55
CA HIS A 64 -12.47 -7.26 -10.26
C HIS A 64 -11.70 -6.41 -11.28
N LYS A 65 -10.46 -6.77 -11.57
CA LYS A 65 -9.63 -6.05 -12.54
C LYS A 65 -10.23 -6.11 -13.95
N SER A 66 -10.69 -7.29 -14.39
CA SER A 66 -11.34 -7.49 -15.69
C SER A 66 -12.65 -6.73 -15.82
N ALA A 67 -13.37 -6.53 -14.72
CA ALA A 67 -14.59 -5.72 -14.66
C ALA A 67 -14.32 -4.20 -14.57
N GLY A 68 -13.07 -3.75 -14.62
CA GLY A 68 -12.67 -2.35 -14.49
C GLY A 68 -12.94 -1.76 -13.11
N ARG A 69 -13.07 -2.59 -12.07
CA ARG A 69 -13.29 -2.12 -10.70
C ARG A 69 -11.98 -1.60 -10.10
N ARG A 70 -12.10 -0.54 -9.31
CA ARG A 70 -10.97 0.04 -8.61
C ARG A 70 -10.52 -0.85 -7.46
N ILE A 71 -9.22 -1.01 -7.32
CA ILE A 71 -8.58 -1.73 -6.22
C ILE A 71 -7.97 -0.73 -5.26
N VAL A 72 -8.55 -0.65 -4.07
CA VAL A 72 -8.08 0.21 -2.97
C VAL A 72 -7.27 -0.63 -2.00
N ALA A 73 -5.97 -0.40 -1.94
CA ALA A 73 -5.12 -1.06 -0.95
C ALA A 73 -5.22 -0.38 0.41
N VAL A 74 -5.34 -1.17 1.47
CA VAL A 74 -5.27 -0.67 2.84
C VAL A 74 -3.95 -1.12 3.47
N GLY A 75 -3.00 -0.19 3.54
CA GLY A 75 -1.64 -0.41 4.01
C GLY A 75 -0.62 -0.65 2.90
N THR A 76 0.59 -0.17 3.11
CA THR A 76 1.72 -0.30 2.17
C THR A 76 2.15 -1.75 1.96
N THR A 77 1.92 -2.63 2.93
CA THR A 77 2.16 -4.08 2.82
C THR A 77 1.28 -4.72 1.76
N VAL A 78 -0.01 -4.33 1.70
CA VAL A 78 -0.94 -4.81 0.66
C VAL A 78 -0.49 -4.33 -0.71
N VAL A 79 -0.08 -3.07 -0.84
CA VAL A 79 0.48 -2.53 -2.09
C VAL A 79 1.66 -3.39 -2.56
N ARG A 80 2.62 -3.65 -1.69
CA ARG A 80 3.83 -4.39 -2.04
C ARG A 80 3.52 -5.84 -2.45
N ALA A 81 2.60 -6.50 -1.78
CA ALA A 81 2.16 -7.84 -2.16
C ALA A 81 1.49 -7.84 -3.53
N LEU A 82 0.51 -6.97 -3.76
CA LEU A 82 -0.24 -6.92 -5.02
C LEU A 82 0.66 -6.52 -6.19
N GLU A 83 1.51 -5.50 -6.01
CA GLU A 83 2.41 -5.05 -7.08
C GLU A 83 3.55 -6.05 -7.39
N SER A 84 3.84 -6.98 -6.47
CA SER A 84 4.77 -8.09 -6.72
C SER A 84 4.12 -9.29 -7.37
N TRP A 85 2.80 -9.43 -7.26
CA TRP A 85 2.07 -10.56 -7.82
C TRP A 85 1.97 -10.44 -9.35
N ASN A 86 2.22 -11.55 -10.06
CA ASN A 86 2.16 -11.58 -11.52
C ASN A 86 0.73 -11.55 -12.08
N GLY A 87 -0.28 -11.78 -11.22
CA GLY A 87 -1.69 -11.77 -11.63
C GLY A 87 -2.21 -13.12 -12.14
N GLU A 88 -1.41 -14.17 -12.14
CA GLU A 88 -1.77 -15.46 -12.77
C GLU A 88 -1.96 -16.56 -11.73
N TYR A 89 -0.97 -16.78 -10.87
CA TYR A 89 -0.92 -17.95 -10.00
C TYR A 89 -1.20 -17.59 -8.55
N SER A 90 -1.90 -18.48 -7.87
CA SER A 90 -2.02 -18.49 -6.41
C SER A 90 -0.81 -19.18 -5.77
N GLY A 91 -0.59 -18.94 -4.50
CA GLY A 91 0.48 -19.58 -3.74
C GLY A 91 1.16 -18.66 -2.75
N VAL A 92 2.28 -19.15 -2.24
CA VAL A 92 3.17 -18.40 -1.35
C VAL A 92 4.34 -17.88 -2.16
N PHE A 93 4.55 -16.56 -2.11
CA PHE A 93 5.54 -15.86 -2.89
C PHE A 93 6.48 -15.06 -1.99
N LYS A 94 7.62 -14.67 -2.55
CA LYS A 94 8.58 -13.78 -1.92
C LYS A 94 8.70 -12.49 -2.70
N THR A 95 8.91 -11.39 -1.99
CA THR A 95 9.11 -10.08 -2.60
C THR A 95 10.25 -9.31 -1.95
N ARG A 96 10.98 -8.57 -2.78
CA ARG A 96 11.92 -7.53 -2.38
C ARG A 96 11.60 -6.23 -3.10
N ILE A 97 10.35 -6.07 -3.52
CA ILE A 97 9.95 -4.91 -4.30
C ILE A 97 10.25 -3.61 -3.56
N PHE A 98 10.90 -2.70 -4.26
CA PHE A 98 11.13 -1.34 -3.83
C PHE A 98 10.38 -0.38 -4.77
N ILE A 99 9.28 0.17 -4.28
CA ILE A 99 8.44 1.08 -5.05
C ILE A 99 8.94 2.49 -4.81
N SER A 100 9.47 3.13 -5.86
CA SER A 100 10.03 4.48 -5.84
C SER A 100 9.39 5.37 -6.93
N PRO A 101 9.56 6.69 -6.87
CA PRO A 101 9.03 7.60 -7.90
C PRO A 101 9.38 7.16 -9.31
N GLY A 102 8.38 7.15 -10.19
CA GLY A 102 8.46 6.58 -11.54
C GLY A 102 7.93 5.15 -11.66
N TYR A 103 7.55 4.50 -10.55
CA TYR A 103 6.92 3.19 -10.58
C TYR A 103 5.51 3.26 -11.18
N HIS A 104 5.18 2.33 -12.10
CA HIS A 104 3.86 2.19 -12.69
C HIS A 104 3.05 1.13 -11.95
N PHE A 105 2.04 1.55 -11.20
CA PHE A 105 1.15 0.67 -10.47
C PHE A 105 0.30 -0.16 -11.43
N ARG A 106 0.26 -1.48 -11.22
CA ARG A 106 -0.47 -2.42 -12.08
C ARG A 106 -1.78 -2.88 -11.46
N TRP A 107 -1.78 -3.05 -10.15
CA TRP A 107 -2.91 -3.59 -9.41
C TRP A 107 -3.63 -2.54 -8.58
N VAL A 108 -2.88 -1.69 -7.91
CA VAL A 108 -3.42 -0.74 -6.93
C VAL A 108 -3.77 0.57 -7.59
N ASP A 109 -5.03 0.94 -7.48
CA ASP A 109 -5.54 2.21 -7.99
C ASP A 109 -5.50 3.31 -6.93
N ASP A 110 -5.85 2.96 -5.68
CA ASP A 110 -5.86 3.90 -4.55
C ASP A 110 -5.21 3.26 -3.32
N LEU A 111 -4.77 4.09 -2.39
CA LEU A 111 -4.10 3.63 -1.18
C LEU A 111 -4.64 4.36 0.06
N ILE A 112 -5.03 3.60 1.08
CA ILE A 112 -5.26 4.09 2.43
C ILE A 112 -4.09 3.67 3.31
N THR A 113 -3.43 4.64 3.93
CA THR A 113 -2.26 4.36 4.77
C THR A 113 -2.06 5.42 5.85
N ASN A 114 -1.29 5.09 6.89
CA ASN A 114 -0.89 6.05 7.91
C ASN A 114 0.22 6.98 7.39
N PHE A 115 0.52 8.04 8.15
CA PHE A 115 1.68 8.87 7.91
C PHE A 115 2.97 8.16 8.36
N HIS A 116 3.98 8.18 7.50
CA HIS A 116 5.24 7.47 7.71
C HIS A 116 6.38 8.42 8.11
N LEU A 117 7.41 7.86 8.76
CA LEU A 117 8.57 8.64 9.18
C LEU A 117 9.49 8.99 8.01
N PRO A 118 10.25 10.08 8.15
CA PRO A 118 11.32 10.42 7.23
C PRO A 118 12.34 9.28 7.08
N LYS A 119 13.01 9.23 5.93
CA LYS A 119 14.04 8.24 5.58
C LYS A 119 13.55 6.78 5.62
N SER A 120 12.24 6.54 5.47
CA SER A 120 11.67 5.19 5.36
C SER A 120 11.35 4.83 3.91
N THR A 121 11.45 3.55 3.59
CA THR A 121 11.02 3.00 2.30
C THR A 121 9.52 3.22 2.06
N LEU A 122 8.75 3.32 3.14
CA LEU A 122 7.32 3.58 3.09
C LEU A 122 7.03 5.00 2.62
N LEU A 123 7.80 6.00 3.07
CA LEU A 123 7.66 7.37 2.59
C LEU A 123 8.03 7.49 1.09
N VAL A 124 9.02 6.72 0.65
CA VAL A 124 9.38 6.65 -0.78
C VAL A 124 8.24 6.10 -1.62
N LEU A 125 7.56 5.04 -1.13
CA LEU A 125 6.37 4.47 -1.77
C LEU A 125 5.23 5.51 -1.87
N ILE A 126 5.01 6.31 -0.83
CA ILE A 126 4.01 7.39 -0.87
C ILE A 126 4.37 8.42 -1.95
N GLY A 127 5.66 8.78 -2.06
CA GLY A 127 6.15 9.66 -3.12
C GLY A 127 5.92 9.08 -4.53
N ALA A 128 6.02 7.76 -4.68
CA ALA A 128 5.68 7.08 -5.93
C ALA A 128 4.17 7.11 -6.23
N ALA A 129 3.33 6.94 -5.20
CA ALA A 129 1.88 6.83 -5.36
C ALA A 129 1.20 8.17 -5.68
N MET A 130 1.67 9.28 -5.14
CA MET A 130 1.00 10.58 -5.28
C MET A 130 1.89 11.70 -5.87
N GLY A 131 3.12 11.37 -6.21
CA GLY A 131 4.12 12.34 -6.61
C GLY A 131 4.80 13.01 -5.41
N VAL A 132 6.09 13.29 -5.55
CA VAL A 132 6.94 13.82 -4.45
C VAL A 132 6.46 15.18 -3.95
N GLU A 133 6.05 16.08 -4.85
CA GLU A 133 5.58 17.41 -4.46
C GLU A 133 4.23 17.39 -3.73
N ASN A 134 3.30 16.54 -4.17
CA ASN A 134 2.03 16.36 -3.47
C ASN A 134 2.25 15.71 -2.10
N MET A 135 3.14 14.73 -2.01
CA MET A 135 3.54 14.12 -0.74
C MET A 135 4.07 15.19 0.24
N LYS A 136 5.01 16.04 -0.20
CA LYS A 136 5.55 17.11 0.65
C LYS A 136 4.45 18.03 1.17
N LYS A 137 3.53 18.47 0.28
CA LYS A 137 2.40 19.32 0.66
C LYS A 137 1.47 18.65 1.67
N ALA A 138 1.12 17.37 1.45
CA ALA A 138 0.25 16.60 2.35
C ALA A 138 0.89 16.43 3.74
N TYR A 139 2.18 16.11 3.78
CA TYR A 139 2.92 15.96 5.04
C TYR A 139 3.09 17.29 5.78
N GLN A 140 3.37 18.38 5.07
CA GLN A 140 3.43 19.69 5.70
C GLN A 140 2.07 20.09 6.27
N TYR A 141 0.99 19.87 5.52
CA TYR A 141 -0.38 20.11 5.99
C TYR A 141 -0.70 19.31 7.26
N ALA A 142 -0.26 18.04 7.31
CA ALA A 142 -0.47 17.19 8.48
C ALA A 142 0.32 17.67 9.71
N ILE A 143 1.58 18.09 9.50
CA ILE A 143 2.43 18.64 10.57
C ILE A 143 1.83 19.94 11.12
N ASP A 144 1.40 20.87 10.26
CA ASP A 144 0.84 22.16 10.64
C ASP A 144 -0.50 22.05 11.42
N ARG A 145 -1.10 20.85 11.42
CA ARG A 145 -2.39 20.54 12.06
C ARG A 145 -2.32 19.44 13.11
N ASP A 146 -1.13 19.15 13.58
CA ASP A 146 -0.89 18.19 14.66
C ASP A 146 -1.46 16.79 14.39
N TYR A 147 -1.46 16.35 13.11
CA TYR A 147 -1.81 14.98 12.76
C TYR A 147 -0.84 14.00 13.40
N ARG A 148 -1.36 12.87 13.85
CA ARG A 148 -0.58 11.84 14.50
C ARG A 148 0.05 10.92 13.46
N PHE A 149 1.32 10.63 13.66
CA PHE A 149 2.12 9.79 12.77
C PHE A 149 2.26 8.38 13.31
N TYR A 150 2.66 7.43 12.44
CA TYR A 150 2.90 6.04 12.76
C TYR A 150 1.65 5.22 13.07
N SER A 151 1.81 4.20 13.92
CA SER A 151 0.78 3.22 14.28
C SER A 151 -0.36 3.80 15.12
N TYR A 152 -0.13 4.91 15.79
CA TYR A 152 -1.12 5.62 16.60
C TYR A 152 -1.71 6.82 15.88
N GLY A 153 -1.40 6.92 14.60
CA GLY A 153 -1.62 8.11 13.83
C GLY A 153 -2.93 8.13 13.06
N ASP A 154 -3.10 9.26 12.45
CA ASP A 154 -4.14 9.48 11.46
C ASP A 154 -3.79 8.76 10.16
N ALA A 155 -4.72 8.71 9.23
CA ALA A 155 -4.53 8.09 7.94
C ALA A 155 -4.81 9.06 6.80
N MET A 156 -4.27 8.77 5.64
CA MET A 156 -4.54 9.47 4.40
C MET A 156 -5.14 8.51 3.37
N PHE A 157 -6.00 9.04 2.53
CA PHE A 157 -6.52 8.36 1.37
C PHE A 157 -5.91 8.97 0.11
N LEU A 158 -5.02 8.22 -0.53
CA LEU A 158 -4.35 8.62 -1.75
C LEU A 158 -5.13 8.09 -2.95
N ARG A 159 -5.65 9.00 -3.76
CA ARG A 159 -6.29 8.64 -5.02
C ARG A 159 -5.26 8.65 -6.13
N GLY A 160 -5.17 7.54 -6.86
CA GLY A 160 -4.34 7.48 -8.06
C GLY A 160 -4.83 8.46 -9.12
N ASN A 161 -3.90 9.04 -9.86
CA ASN A 161 -4.24 9.82 -11.05
C ASN A 161 -4.69 8.84 -12.13
N HIS A 162 -6.00 8.77 -12.35
CA HIS A 162 -6.60 8.08 -13.50
C HIS A 162 -6.83 9.11 -14.61
N GLU A 163 -5.77 9.73 -15.11
CA GLU A 163 -5.85 10.37 -16.41
C GLU A 163 -5.84 9.25 -17.44
N SER A 164 -7.05 8.99 -17.96
CA SER A 164 -7.34 8.16 -19.14
C SER A 164 -6.77 8.78 -20.41
#